data_6067a1711bf4e7551f323333c130a66c
#
_entry.id   6067a1711bf4e7551f323333c130a66c
#
_cell.length_a   1.000
_cell.length_b   1.000
_cell.length_c   1.000
_cell.angle_alpha   90.00
_cell.angle_beta   90.00
_cell.angle_gamma   90.00
#
_symmetry.space_group_name_H-M   'P 1'
#
loop_
_entity.id
_entity.type
_entity.pdbx_description
1 polymer ?
#
loop_
_entity_poly.entity_id
_entity_poly.type
_entity_poly.pdbx_seq_one_letter_code
_entity_poly.pdbx_strand_id
1 'polypeptide(L)'
;MRDIKRKIVVFFSAVFLLVSMGSASFADGHGKKILFSIKGPGSGNPFWASVTKGAEEEAKKLGVKLILIAPPQEGDVQAQINQVEDQLAKGVDALALAPGDPNAFAPIVDDAIKSGVPVVFVDTKGINEGVTFIGTNNMNGAELAAKFICDKTPKGSDVAILTGIES
;
A
#
# COMPACT_ATOMS: atom_id res chain seq x y z
N MET A 1 -56.20 -27.68 7.42
CA MET A 1 -55.45 -27.16 6.26
C MET A 1 -54.82 -25.77 6.49
N ARG A 2 -55.40 -24.87 7.30
CA ARG A 2 -54.80 -23.51 7.57
C ARG A 2 -53.55 -23.59 8.45
N ASP A 3 -53.45 -24.51 9.41
CA ASP A 3 -52.31 -24.63 10.33
C ASP A 3 -51.05 -25.21 9.68
N ILE A 4 -51.18 -26.06 8.67
CA ILE A 4 -50.07 -26.66 7.95
C ILE A 4 -49.38 -25.60 7.07
N LYS A 5 -50.19 -24.75 6.40
CA LYS A 5 -49.66 -23.63 5.57
C LYS A 5 -48.91 -22.61 6.42
N ARG A 6 -49.38 -22.33 7.65
CA ARG A 6 -48.76 -21.39 8.57
C ARG A 6 -47.40 -21.92 9.12
N LYS A 7 -47.33 -23.23 9.40
CA LYS A 7 -46.06 -23.87 9.83
C LYS A 7 -45.03 -23.96 8.73
N ILE A 8 -45.45 -24.17 7.46
CA ILE A 8 -44.57 -24.19 6.30
C ILE A 8 -44.00 -22.79 6.01
N VAL A 9 -44.82 -21.74 6.11
CA VAL A 9 -44.35 -20.34 5.90
C VAL A 9 -43.36 -19.94 6.97
N VAL A 10 -43.58 -20.31 8.26
CA VAL A 10 -42.65 -20.02 9.35
C VAL A 10 -41.32 -20.78 9.18
N PHE A 11 -41.40 -22.04 8.71
CA PHE A 11 -40.19 -22.85 8.48
C PHE A 11 -39.34 -22.29 7.31
N PHE A 12 -39.96 -21.85 6.20
CA PHE A 12 -39.26 -21.22 5.09
C PHE A 12 -38.68 -19.83 5.44
N SER A 13 -39.37 -19.05 6.28
CA SER A 13 -38.84 -17.76 6.75
C SER A 13 -37.65 -17.94 7.69
N ALA A 14 -37.64 -18.98 8.54
CA ALA A 14 -36.52 -19.27 9.44
C ALA A 14 -35.29 -19.78 8.67
N VAL A 15 -35.48 -20.59 7.63
CA VAL A 15 -34.37 -21.06 6.76
C VAL A 15 -33.78 -19.93 5.94
N PHE A 16 -34.63 -18.97 5.48
CA PHE A 16 -34.11 -17.81 4.72
C PHE A 16 -33.31 -16.81 5.57
N LEU A 17 -33.64 -16.71 6.89
CA LEU A 17 -32.86 -15.86 7.82
C LEU A 17 -31.49 -16.46 8.21
N LEU A 18 -31.32 -17.79 8.09
CA LEU A 18 -30.07 -18.46 8.42
C LEU A 18 -29.01 -18.39 7.29
N VAL A 19 -29.42 -18.09 6.06
CA VAL A 19 -28.51 -17.95 4.89
C VAL A 19 -27.90 -16.54 4.79
N SER A 20 -28.41 -15.55 5.54
CA SER A 20 -27.90 -14.18 5.54
C SER A 20 -26.86 -13.87 6.62
N MET A 21 -26.35 -14.84 7.34
CA MET A 21 -25.09 -14.70 8.07
C MET A 21 -23.98 -14.71 7.03
N GLY A 22 -23.78 -13.56 6.39
CA GLY A 22 -22.67 -13.33 5.50
C GLY A 22 -21.39 -13.78 6.16
N SER A 23 -20.80 -14.83 5.62
CA SER A 23 -19.42 -15.18 5.91
C SER A 23 -18.64 -13.91 5.70
N ALA A 24 -18.11 -13.32 6.77
CA ALA A 24 -17.00 -12.39 6.64
C ALA A 24 -15.90 -13.22 5.97
N SER A 25 -15.83 -13.14 4.64
CA SER A 25 -14.71 -13.67 3.90
C SER A 25 -13.51 -12.87 4.40
N PHE A 26 -12.83 -13.40 5.41
CA PHE A 26 -11.43 -13.03 5.56
C PHE A 26 -10.82 -13.36 4.21
N ALA A 27 -10.31 -12.34 3.54
CA ALA A 27 -9.65 -12.53 2.27
C ALA A 27 -8.49 -13.52 2.53
N ASP A 28 -8.69 -14.77 2.13
CA ASP A 28 -7.66 -15.78 2.22
C ASP A 28 -6.59 -15.40 1.18
N GLY A 29 -5.47 -14.90 1.67
CA GLY A 29 -4.35 -14.47 0.85
C GLY A 29 -3.55 -15.63 0.26
N HIS A 30 -3.88 -16.87 0.62
CA HIS A 30 -3.10 -18.03 0.19
C HIS A 30 -2.91 -18.13 -1.33
N GLY A 31 -1.65 -18.18 -1.73
CA GLY A 31 -1.25 -18.29 -3.14
C GLY A 31 -1.23 -16.97 -3.91
N LYS A 32 -1.73 -15.87 -3.33
CA LYS A 32 -1.65 -14.55 -3.97
C LYS A 32 -0.21 -14.04 -3.99
N LYS A 33 0.18 -13.44 -5.13
CA LYS A 33 1.49 -12.82 -5.33
C LYS A 33 1.35 -11.31 -5.19
N ILE A 34 1.97 -10.76 -4.17
CA ILE A 34 1.99 -9.31 -3.95
C ILE A 34 3.37 -8.79 -4.33
N LEU A 35 3.43 -7.92 -5.33
CA LEU A 35 4.64 -7.18 -5.65
C LEU A 35 4.75 -5.98 -4.73
N PHE A 36 5.87 -5.84 -4.03
CA PHE A 36 6.20 -4.64 -3.29
C PHE A 36 7.49 -4.04 -3.82
N SER A 37 7.39 -2.90 -4.49
CA SER A 37 8.52 -2.14 -4.99
C SER A 37 8.79 -0.94 -4.08
N ILE A 38 9.94 -0.95 -3.44
CA ILE A 38 10.47 0.16 -2.64
C ILE A 38 11.49 0.96 -3.43
N LYS A 39 11.67 2.25 -3.11
CA LYS A 39 12.53 3.16 -3.90
C LYS A 39 14.03 3.12 -3.56
N GLY A 40 14.41 2.30 -2.58
CA GLY A 40 15.81 2.12 -2.22
C GLY A 40 16.06 0.83 -1.45
N PRO A 41 17.28 0.30 -1.47
CA PRO A 41 17.63 -0.94 -0.79
C PRO A 41 17.50 -0.79 0.73
N GLY A 42 17.05 -1.85 1.41
CA GLY A 42 17.01 -1.91 2.88
C GLY A 42 18.41 -1.86 3.54
N SER A 43 19.43 -2.27 2.79
CA SER A 43 20.82 -2.19 3.27
C SER A 43 21.28 -0.74 3.34
N GLY A 44 21.62 -0.27 4.53
CA GLY A 44 22.08 1.11 4.75
C GLY A 44 20.98 2.13 5.03
N ASN A 45 19.70 1.77 4.89
CA ASN A 45 18.58 2.63 5.23
C ASN A 45 17.65 1.93 6.25
N PRO A 46 17.71 2.32 7.55
CA PRO A 46 16.89 1.69 8.60
C PRO A 46 15.39 1.81 8.38
N PHE A 47 14.94 2.85 7.67
CA PHE A 47 13.54 3.01 7.33
C PHE A 47 13.06 1.86 6.42
N TRP A 48 13.76 1.65 5.28
CA TRP A 48 13.39 0.58 4.35
C TRP A 48 13.59 -0.81 4.97
N ALA A 49 14.60 -0.99 5.82
CA ALA A 49 14.76 -2.24 6.56
C ALA A 49 13.55 -2.55 7.46
N SER A 50 13.00 -1.54 8.13
CA SER A 50 11.81 -1.68 8.98
C SER A 50 10.54 -1.94 8.16
N VAL A 51 10.37 -1.23 7.05
CA VAL A 51 9.23 -1.41 6.13
C VAL A 51 9.25 -2.82 5.54
N THR A 52 10.40 -3.28 5.07
CA THR A 52 10.60 -4.63 4.52
C THR A 52 10.24 -5.71 5.54
N LYS A 53 10.78 -5.59 6.75
CA LYS A 53 10.51 -6.53 7.84
C LYS A 53 9.01 -6.62 8.14
N GLY A 54 8.32 -5.49 8.25
CA GLY A 54 6.88 -5.46 8.49
C GLY A 54 6.09 -6.13 7.36
N ALA A 55 6.46 -5.87 6.11
CA ALA A 55 5.83 -6.50 4.95
C ALA A 55 6.03 -8.02 4.93
N GLU A 56 7.23 -8.51 5.21
CA GLU A 56 7.55 -9.95 5.28
C GLU A 56 6.80 -10.66 6.41
N GLU A 57 6.73 -10.05 7.60
CA GLU A 57 6.00 -10.59 8.74
C GLU A 57 4.51 -10.72 8.44
N GLU A 58 3.93 -9.69 7.83
CA GLU A 58 2.49 -9.70 7.50
C GLU A 58 2.19 -10.65 6.35
N ALA A 59 3.03 -10.70 5.32
CA ALA A 59 2.90 -11.66 4.23
C ALA A 59 2.89 -13.11 4.73
N LYS A 60 3.76 -13.42 5.69
CA LYS A 60 3.80 -14.74 6.33
C LYS A 60 2.51 -15.06 7.09
N LYS A 61 1.94 -14.09 7.83
CA LYS A 61 0.68 -14.27 8.57
C LYS A 61 -0.50 -14.51 7.62
N LEU A 62 -0.54 -13.79 6.51
CA LEU A 62 -1.62 -13.85 5.52
C LEU A 62 -1.46 -14.99 4.51
N GLY A 63 -0.33 -15.71 4.52
CA GLY A 63 -0.04 -16.78 3.56
C GLY A 63 0.13 -16.29 2.12
N VAL A 64 0.46 -15.01 1.91
CA VAL A 64 0.72 -14.44 0.58
C VAL A 64 2.18 -14.61 0.18
N LYS A 65 2.43 -14.71 -1.12
CA LYS A 65 3.78 -14.67 -1.67
C LYS A 65 4.19 -13.23 -1.90
N LEU A 66 5.03 -12.68 -1.03
CA LEU A 66 5.62 -11.36 -1.20
C LEU A 66 6.79 -11.44 -2.19
N ILE A 67 6.77 -10.56 -3.20
CA ILE A 67 7.87 -10.29 -4.13
C ILE A 67 8.36 -8.89 -3.80
N LEU A 68 9.43 -8.79 -3.03
CA LEU A 68 10.04 -7.51 -2.66
C LEU A 68 11.15 -7.18 -3.64
N ILE A 69 11.09 -6.00 -4.22
CA ILE A 69 12.11 -5.46 -5.13
C ILE A 69 12.52 -4.06 -4.74
N ALA A 70 13.77 -3.73 -5.00
CA ALA A 70 14.33 -2.39 -4.81
C ALA A 70 15.36 -2.13 -5.92
N PRO A 71 15.51 -0.89 -6.39
CA PRO A 71 16.63 -0.53 -7.26
C PRO A 71 17.97 -0.64 -6.50
N PRO A 72 19.09 -0.81 -7.21
CA PRO A 72 20.41 -0.90 -6.59
C PRO A 72 20.77 0.32 -5.71
N GLN A 73 20.28 1.49 -6.09
CA GLN A 73 20.46 2.74 -5.36
C GLN A 73 19.14 3.50 -5.31
N GLU A 74 18.90 4.23 -4.22
CA GLU A 74 17.78 5.16 -4.11
C GLU A 74 17.96 6.28 -5.14
N GLY A 75 16.89 6.58 -5.88
CA GLY A 75 16.94 7.53 -7.01
C GLY A 75 17.20 6.91 -8.39
N ASP A 76 17.52 5.62 -8.47
CA ASP A 76 17.60 4.92 -9.77
C ASP A 76 16.19 4.54 -10.26
N VAL A 77 15.48 5.56 -10.73
CA VAL A 77 14.08 5.45 -11.17
C VAL A 77 13.95 4.47 -12.34
N GLN A 78 14.89 4.49 -13.30
CA GLN A 78 14.81 3.63 -14.47
C GLN A 78 14.98 2.15 -14.10
N ALA A 79 15.90 1.85 -13.20
CA ALA A 79 16.06 0.48 -12.70
C ALA A 79 14.80 0.01 -11.97
N GLN A 80 14.16 0.88 -11.17
CA GLN A 80 12.92 0.56 -10.47
C GLN A 80 11.78 0.29 -11.48
N ILE A 81 11.63 1.12 -12.50
CA ILE A 81 10.64 0.95 -13.58
C ILE A 81 10.82 -0.41 -14.24
N ASN A 82 12.02 -0.71 -14.73
CA ASN A 82 12.30 -1.96 -15.42
C ASN A 82 11.97 -3.18 -14.56
N GLN A 83 12.29 -3.13 -13.26
CA GLN A 83 12.00 -4.19 -12.31
C GLN A 83 10.48 -4.38 -12.10
N VAL A 84 9.73 -3.28 -11.97
CA VAL A 84 8.26 -3.34 -11.78
C VAL A 84 7.58 -3.90 -13.03
N GLU A 85 7.92 -3.39 -14.21
CA GLU A 85 7.38 -3.89 -15.49
C GLU A 85 7.66 -5.39 -15.70
N ASP A 86 8.90 -5.84 -15.41
CA ASP A 86 9.27 -7.25 -15.48
C ASP A 86 8.41 -8.14 -14.56
N GLN A 87 8.13 -7.69 -13.33
CA GLN A 87 7.29 -8.44 -12.41
C GLN A 87 5.80 -8.39 -12.77
N LEU A 88 5.30 -7.26 -13.27
CA LEU A 88 3.93 -7.14 -13.79
C LEU A 88 3.73 -8.10 -14.98
N ALA A 89 4.70 -8.18 -15.90
CA ALA A 89 4.66 -9.09 -17.04
C ALA A 89 4.67 -10.58 -16.63
N LYS A 90 5.30 -10.92 -15.49
CA LYS A 90 5.28 -12.29 -14.92
C LYS A 90 3.98 -12.63 -14.18
N GLY A 91 3.11 -11.66 -14.02
CA GLY A 91 1.81 -11.80 -13.37
C GLY A 91 1.90 -11.73 -11.84
N VAL A 92 1.27 -10.70 -11.28
CA VAL A 92 1.08 -10.47 -9.84
C VAL A 92 -0.40 -10.17 -9.57
N ASP A 93 -0.84 -10.41 -8.35
CA ASP A 93 -2.23 -10.18 -7.95
C ASP A 93 -2.47 -8.78 -7.37
N ALA A 94 -1.41 -8.10 -6.92
CA ALA A 94 -1.47 -6.71 -6.47
C ALA A 94 -0.07 -6.07 -6.49
N LEU A 95 -0.04 -4.72 -6.53
CA LEU A 95 1.17 -3.91 -6.48
C LEU A 95 1.11 -2.94 -5.29
N ALA A 96 2.06 -3.05 -4.37
CA ALA A 96 2.42 -2.00 -3.42
C ALA A 96 3.64 -1.26 -3.96
N LEU A 97 3.57 0.05 -4.10
CA LEU A 97 4.59 0.85 -4.78
C LEU A 97 4.99 2.07 -3.96
N ALA A 98 6.27 2.20 -3.70
CA ALA A 98 6.89 3.46 -3.30
C ALA A 98 7.63 4.03 -4.52
N PRO A 99 7.00 4.90 -5.34
CA PRO A 99 7.62 5.35 -6.57
C PRO A 99 8.83 6.26 -6.31
N GLY A 100 9.94 6.01 -6.99
CA GLY A 100 11.10 6.89 -6.98
C GLY A 100 10.83 8.24 -7.65
N ASP A 101 9.97 8.23 -8.68
CA ASP A 101 9.42 9.41 -9.35
C ASP A 101 7.92 9.19 -9.62
N PRO A 102 7.02 9.95 -8.97
CA PRO A 102 5.58 9.83 -9.15
C PRO A 102 5.10 10.03 -10.59
N ASN A 103 5.74 10.90 -11.37
CA ASN A 103 5.35 11.19 -12.75
C ASN A 103 5.79 10.06 -13.68
N ALA A 104 7.00 9.56 -13.52
CA ALA A 104 7.53 8.47 -14.33
C ALA A 104 6.74 7.16 -14.14
N PHE A 105 6.21 6.93 -12.93
CA PHE A 105 5.42 5.74 -12.62
C PHE A 105 3.95 5.84 -13.01
N ALA A 106 3.42 7.04 -13.29
CA ALA A 106 1.99 7.22 -13.56
C ALA A 106 1.45 6.30 -14.67
N PRO A 107 2.08 6.18 -15.86
CA PRO A 107 1.57 5.30 -16.91
C PRO A 107 1.60 3.80 -16.51
N ILE A 108 2.61 3.38 -15.77
CA ILE A 108 2.74 1.99 -15.31
C ILE A 108 1.62 1.63 -14.32
N VAL A 109 1.31 2.56 -13.41
CA VAL A 109 0.22 2.41 -12.46
C VAL A 109 -1.13 2.33 -13.17
N ASP A 110 -1.37 3.21 -14.16
CA ASP A 110 -2.59 3.19 -14.96
C ASP A 110 -2.76 1.87 -15.72
N ASP A 111 -1.68 1.35 -16.30
CA ASP A 111 -1.70 0.11 -17.05
C ASP A 111 -1.88 -1.12 -16.14
N ALA A 112 -1.29 -1.10 -14.94
CA ALA A 112 -1.53 -2.12 -13.92
C ALA A 112 -3.02 -2.16 -13.52
N ILE A 113 -3.61 -1.01 -13.23
CA ILE A 113 -5.04 -0.88 -12.86
C ILE A 113 -5.95 -1.34 -14.00
N LYS A 114 -5.70 -0.91 -15.24
CA LYS A 114 -6.46 -1.34 -16.43
C LYS A 114 -6.38 -2.86 -16.65
N SER A 115 -5.26 -3.46 -16.28
CA SER A 115 -5.04 -4.91 -16.34
C SER A 115 -5.67 -5.68 -15.18
N GLY A 116 -6.35 -4.99 -14.25
CA GLY A 116 -7.01 -5.60 -13.10
C GLY A 116 -6.09 -5.85 -11.90
N VAL A 117 -4.88 -5.29 -11.90
CA VAL A 117 -3.94 -5.36 -10.77
C VAL A 117 -4.21 -4.16 -9.85
N PRO A 118 -4.75 -4.36 -8.64
CA PRO A 118 -4.94 -3.28 -7.68
C PRO A 118 -3.59 -2.73 -7.23
N VAL A 119 -3.53 -1.39 -7.07
CA VAL A 119 -2.33 -0.67 -6.66
C VAL A 119 -2.56 0.08 -5.35
N VAL A 120 -1.54 0.11 -4.50
CA VAL A 120 -1.47 0.96 -3.31
C VAL A 120 -0.12 1.67 -3.28
N PHE A 121 -0.14 2.98 -3.00
CA PHE A 121 1.09 3.73 -2.77
C PHE A 121 1.53 3.62 -1.31
N VAL A 122 2.84 3.47 -1.09
CA VAL A 122 3.48 3.38 0.22
C VAL A 122 4.57 4.43 0.33
N ASP A 123 4.65 5.15 1.45
CA ASP A 123 5.64 6.20 1.74
C ASP A 123 5.59 7.40 0.77
N THR A 124 5.68 7.19 -0.53
CA THR A 124 5.59 8.23 -1.55
C THR A 124 4.30 8.09 -2.34
N LYS A 125 3.50 9.15 -2.37
CA LYS A 125 2.24 9.18 -3.09
C LYS A 125 2.50 9.41 -4.58
N GLY A 126 1.91 8.57 -5.44
CA GLY A 126 1.84 8.82 -6.88
C GLY A 126 0.82 9.90 -7.25
N ILE A 127 0.77 10.26 -8.53
CA ILE A 127 -0.17 11.26 -9.06
C ILE A 127 -1.50 10.67 -9.55
N ASN A 128 -1.62 9.34 -9.65
CA ASN A 128 -2.83 8.67 -10.12
C ASN A 128 -3.96 8.85 -9.10
N GLU A 129 -5.10 9.39 -9.56
CA GLU A 129 -6.27 9.62 -8.72
C GLU A 129 -6.94 8.30 -8.30
N GLY A 130 -7.55 8.30 -7.13
CA GLY A 130 -8.28 7.13 -6.61
C GLY A 130 -7.42 6.00 -6.06
N VAL A 131 -6.10 6.07 -6.19
CA VAL A 131 -5.17 5.08 -5.62
C VAL A 131 -4.97 5.35 -4.13
N THR A 132 -5.16 4.33 -3.31
CA THR A 132 -4.95 4.41 -1.86
C THR A 132 -3.48 4.70 -1.54
N PHE A 133 -3.26 5.64 -0.62
CA PHE A 133 -1.93 5.98 -0.12
C PHE A 133 -1.79 5.62 1.36
N ILE A 134 -0.69 4.97 1.70
CA ILE A 134 -0.30 4.61 3.06
C ILE A 134 1.06 5.26 3.35
N GLY A 135 1.05 6.28 4.18
CA GLY A 135 2.27 7.02 4.51
C GLY A 135 2.02 8.15 5.50
N THR A 136 3.08 8.87 5.81
CA THR A 136 3.05 10.02 6.72
C THR A 136 2.50 11.26 6.00
N ASN A 137 1.67 12.04 6.67
CA ASN A 137 1.34 13.39 6.23
C ASN A 137 2.53 14.32 6.53
N ASN A 138 3.45 14.42 5.58
CA ASN A 138 4.69 15.16 5.73
C ASN A 138 4.47 16.67 5.90
N MET A 139 3.38 17.24 5.33
CA MET A 139 3.02 18.65 5.56
C MET A 139 2.72 18.91 7.03
N ASN A 140 1.81 18.13 7.61
CA ASN A 140 1.49 18.28 9.04
C ASN A 140 2.72 18.02 9.93
N GLY A 141 3.55 17.04 9.56
CA GLY A 141 4.80 16.77 10.28
C GLY A 141 5.75 17.97 10.26
N ALA A 142 5.94 18.58 9.09
CA ALA A 142 6.78 19.76 8.91
C ALA A 142 6.22 20.99 9.66
N GLU A 143 4.90 21.21 9.62
CA GLU A 143 4.24 22.29 10.38
C GLU A 143 4.45 22.15 11.88
N LEU A 144 4.30 20.92 12.43
CA LEU A 144 4.54 20.64 13.85
C LEU A 144 6.00 20.89 14.23
N ALA A 145 6.95 20.46 13.38
CA ALA A 145 8.38 20.67 13.60
C ALA A 145 8.72 22.18 13.57
N ALA A 146 8.22 22.91 12.57
CA ALA A 146 8.43 24.34 12.43
C ALA A 146 7.89 25.09 13.66
N LYS A 147 6.65 24.76 14.08
CA LYS A 147 6.05 25.36 15.29
C LYS A 147 6.89 25.09 16.52
N PHE A 148 7.33 23.85 16.73
CA PHE A 148 8.17 23.49 17.88
C PHE A 148 9.47 24.30 17.89
N ILE A 149 10.15 24.46 16.76
CA ILE A 149 11.38 25.25 16.63
C ILE A 149 11.08 26.72 16.96
N CYS A 150 10.04 27.29 16.36
CA CYS A 150 9.65 28.69 16.61
C CYS A 150 9.32 28.97 18.07
N ASP A 151 8.65 28.03 18.75
CA ASP A 151 8.31 28.17 20.18
C ASP A 151 9.54 28.07 21.10
N LYS A 152 10.66 27.48 20.64
CA LYS A 152 11.88 27.22 21.42
C LYS A 152 13.05 28.14 21.10
N THR A 153 12.97 28.87 19.98
CA THR A 153 14.04 29.79 19.55
C THR A 153 13.63 31.25 19.71
N PRO A 154 14.55 32.16 20.08
CA PRO A 154 14.28 33.59 20.11
C PRO A 154 13.85 34.12 18.75
N LYS A 155 13.01 35.15 18.74
CA LYS A 155 12.60 35.81 17.49
C LYS A 155 13.82 36.37 16.74
N GLY A 156 13.94 36.06 15.45
CA GLY A 156 15.06 36.48 14.61
C GLY A 156 16.25 35.54 14.62
N SER A 157 16.13 34.35 15.26
CA SER A 157 17.16 33.32 15.16
C SER A 157 17.25 32.74 13.76
N ASP A 158 18.48 32.41 13.34
CA ASP A 158 18.73 31.63 12.14
C ASP A 158 18.32 30.15 12.37
N VAL A 159 17.67 29.55 11.39
CA VAL A 159 17.34 28.13 11.37
C VAL A 159 17.90 27.48 10.12
N ALA A 160 18.38 26.25 10.26
CA ALA A 160 18.84 25.44 9.15
C ALA A 160 17.83 24.31 8.87
N ILE A 161 17.58 24.05 7.59
CA ILE A 161 16.78 22.92 7.15
C ILE A 161 17.71 21.95 6.41
N LEU A 162 17.80 20.71 6.91
CA LEU A 162 18.50 19.64 6.22
C LEU A 162 17.48 18.85 5.42
N THR A 163 17.60 18.92 4.10
CA THR A 163 16.75 18.19 3.15
C THR A 163 17.38 16.85 2.78
N GLY A 164 16.54 15.92 2.29
CA GLY A 164 17.00 14.69 1.67
C GLY A 164 17.40 14.90 0.20
N ILE A 165 17.36 13.80 -0.56
CA ILE A 165 17.60 13.82 -2.01
C ILE A 165 16.40 14.52 -2.67
N GLU A 166 16.69 15.53 -3.50
CA GLU A 166 15.67 16.13 -4.37
C GLU A 166 15.38 15.18 -5.54
N SER A 167 14.12 14.85 -5.73
CA SER A 167 13.62 13.99 -6.80
C SER A 167 12.85 14.79 -7.84
#